data_7c8c48db67828569f2c71b23c0c8bb58
#
_entry.id   7c8c48db67828569f2c71b23c0c8bb58
#
_cell.length_a   1.000
_cell.length_b   1.000
_cell.length_c   1.000
_cell.angle_alpha   90.00
_cell.angle_beta   90.00
_cell.angle_gamma   90.00
#
_symmetry.space_group_name_H-M   'P 1'
#
loop_
_entity.id
_entity.type
_entity.pdbx_description
1 polymer ?
#
loop_
_entity_poly.entity_id
_entity_poly.type
_entity_poly.pdbx_seq_one_letter_code
_entity_poly.pdbx_strand_id
1 'polypeptide(L)'
;LIILGGNHDSVATLNESRDLLACLNTRVIACASDDPAQQVLLLENRQQQPGALLCAIPYLRPRDVLTSKAGQSGDEKQLALQEAITAHYQQCYQLACQKRDELGLPLPIIATGHLTTIGVTASESVRDIYIGTLDAFPAQAFPPADYIALGHIHRPQRVTKSDHIRYSGSPIPLSFDELGSEKSVCLVSFIPDAPPKIDTLPIPVTQPMQLIKGSLSDIEQQLATFQNYQGDKPVWLDIELNTQDYLSDMQKRIQAMTEHLHVEVLLLRRTREQRLQAITRQDKETLNELSVHDVFERRLATEKDMEDGRQQRVRTLFNQVINELENSEPAK
;
A
#
# COMPACT_ATOMS: atom_id res chain seq x y z
N LEU A 1 19.70 -3.59 11.57
CA LEU A 1 18.53 -3.25 10.76
C LEU A 1 17.71 -4.50 10.46
N ILE A 2 16.39 -4.40 10.54
CA ILE A 2 15.47 -5.49 10.13
C ILE A 2 14.61 -4.97 8.98
N ILE A 3 14.60 -5.70 7.87
CA ILE A 3 13.82 -5.40 6.67
C ILE A 3 12.75 -6.48 6.52
N LEU A 4 11.51 -6.07 6.43
CA LEU A 4 10.35 -6.97 6.28
C LEU A 4 9.73 -6.80 4.90
N GLY A 5 9.37 -7.89 4.24
CA GLY A 5 8.64 -7.84 2.97
C GLY A 5 7.19 -7.39 3.18
N GLY A 6 6.76 -6.41 2.39
CA GLY A 6 5.38 -5.97 2.26
C GLY A 6 4.66 -6.66 1.10
N ASN A 7 3.41 -6.26 0.87
CA ASN A 7 2.57 -6.83 -0.19
C ASN A 7 3.02 -6.42 -1.61
N HIS A 8 3.75 -5.31 -1.75
CA HIS A 8 4.30 -4.84 -3.02
C HIS A 8 5.70 -5.39 -3.33
N ASP A 9 6.36 -6.02 -2.35
CA ASP A 9 7.73 -6.45 -2.50
C ASP A 9 7.87 -7.79 -3.24
N SER A 10 8.88 -7.89 -4.09
CA SER A 10 9.33 -9.14 -4.67
C SER A 10 10.19 -9.90 -3.66
N VAL A 11 9.74 -11.08 -3.26
CA VAL A 11 10.51 -11.97 -2.36
C VAL A 11 11.88 -12.31 -2.95
N ALA A 12 11.95 -12.56 -4.26
CA ALA A 12 13.20 -12.89 -4.94
C ALA A 12 14.19 -11.71 -4.85
N THR A 13 13.73 -10.49 -5.14
CA THR A 13 14.57 -9.29 -5.08
C THR A 13 15.06 -9.00 -3.67
N LEU A 14 14.20 -9.13 -2.64
CA LEU A 14 14.60 -8.93 -1.25
C LEU A 14 15.62 -9.97 -0.79
N ASN A 15 15.49 -11.21 -1.26
CA ASN A 15 16.40 -12.29 -0.89
C ASN A 15 17.73 -12.27 -1.66
N GLU A 16 17.81 -11.59 -2.80
CA GLU A 16 19.00 -11.56 -3.67
C GLU A 16 20.27 -11.13 -2.92
N SER A 17 20.16 -10.12 -2.06
CA SER A 17 21.29 -9.58 -1.29
C SER A 17 21.24 -9.95 0.19
N ARG A 18 20.40 -10.90 0.60
CA ARG A 18 20.14 -11.24 2.01
C ARG A 18 21.42 -11.61 2.77
N ASP A 19 22.25 -12.46 2.18
CA ASP A 19 23.46 -12.96 2.84
C ASP A 19 24.54 -11.88 2.94
N LEU A 20 24.65 -11.02 1.93
CA LEU A 20 25.52 -9.86 1.96
C LEU A 20 25.07 -8.86 3.04
N LEU A 21 23.78 -8.57 3.10
CA LEU A 21 23.21 -7.67 4.11
C LEU A 21 23.36 -8.22 5.53
N ALA A 22 23.35 -9.55 5.70
CA ALA A 22 23.59 -10.17 7.00
C ALA A 22 24.99 -9.86 7.54
N CYS A 23 25.99 -9.73 6.68
CA CYS A 23 27.35 -9.31 7.05
C CYS A 23 27.39 -7.85 7.54
N LEU A 24 26.41 -7.05 7.18
CA LEU A 24 26.24 -5.64 7.57
C LEU A 24 25.23 -5.45 8.73
N ASN A 25 25.07 -6.47 9.56
CA ASN A 25 24.10 -6.43 10.68
C ASN A 25 22.65 -6.15 10.25
N THR A 26 22.28 -6.57 9.03
CA THR A 26 20.93 -6.38 8.49
C THR A 26 20.27 -7.74 8.26
N ARG A 27 19.08 -7.94 8.81
CA ARG A 27 18.26 -9.15 8.59
C ARG A 27 17.11 -8.83 7.65
N VAL A 28 16.95 -9.65 6.62
CA VAL A 28 15.87 -9.54 5.65
C VAL A 28 14.92 -10.72 5.84
N ILE A 29 13.65 -10.42 6.10
CA ILE A 29 12.56 -11.39 6.23
C ILE A 29 11.54 -11.07 5.11
N ALA A 30 11.76 -11.66 3.95
CA ALA A 30 11.00 -11.32 2.73
C ALA A 30 9.61 -11.98 2.67
N CYS A 31 9.43 -13.14 3.33
CA CYS A 31 8.17 -13.89 3.42
C CYS A 31 8.15 -14.70 4.71
N ALA A 32 7.00 -15.32 5.03
CA ALA A 32 6.93 -16.30 6.12
C ALA A 32 7.92 -17.43 5.88
N SER A 33 8.51 -17.94 6.96
CA SER A 33 9.38 -19.12 6.94
C SER A 33 8.59 -20.37 7.25
N ASP A 34 8.94 -21.50 6.63
CA ASP A 34 8.42 -22.81 6.99
C ASP A 34 8.81 -23.20 8.43
N ASP A 35 9.91 -22.62 8.94
CA ASP A 35 10.33 -22.69 10.32
C ASP A 35 10.14 -21.32 11.00
N PRO A 36 9.07 -21.10 11.78
CA PRO A 36 8.79 -19.83 12.47
C PRO A 36 9.89 -19.40 13.45
N ALA A 37 10.71 -20.31 13.93
CA ALA A 37 11.84 -19.96 14.82
C ALA A 37 12.86 -19.03 14.12
N GLN A 38 12.97 -19.08 12.80
CA GLN A 38 13.83 -18.19 12.03
C GLN A 38 13.31 -16.73 11.99
N GLN A 39 12.06 -16.53 12.36
CA GLN A 39 11.45 -15.20 12.47
C GLN A 39 11.53 -14.65 13.90
N VAL A 40 12.05 -15.40 14.86
CA VAL A 40 12.26 -14.96 16.24
C VAL A 40 13.70 -14.55 16.46
N LEU A 41 13.93 -13.25 16.49
CA LEU A 41 15.26 -12.66 16.53
C LEU A 41 15.56 -12.09 17.93
N LEU A 42 16.77 -12.36 18.43
CA LEU A 42 17.31 -11.64 19.59
C LEU A 42 17.91 -10.32 19.08
N LEU A 43 17.42 -9.22 19.62
CA LEU A 43 17.97 -7.90 19.36
C LEU A 43 18.96 -7.55 20.47
N GLU A 44 20.16 -7.17 20.05
CA GLU A 44 21.24 -6.79 20.95
C GLU A 44 21.54 -5.29 20.85
N ASN A 45 21.98 -4.70 21.94
CA ASN A 45 22.46 -3.34 21.95
C ASN A 45 23.90 -3.24 21.35
N ARG A 46 24.48 -2.04 21.32
CA ARG A 46 25.84 -1.83 20.76
C ARG A 46 26.94 -2.55 21.55
N GLN A 47 26.68 -2.97 22.78
CA GLN A 47 27.57 -3.76 23.62
C GLN A 47 27.33 -5.27 23.51
N GLN A 48 26.53 -5.69 22.52
CA GLN A 48 26.14 -7.10 22.30
C GLN A 48 25.39 -7.72 23.49
N GLN A 49 24.69 -6.90 24.25
CA GLN A 49 23.83 -7.39 25.33
C GLN A 49 22.40 -7.55 24.84
N PRO A 50 21.70 -8.62 25.23
CA PRO A 50 20.29 -8.84 24.92
C PRO A 50 19.43 -7.63 25.32
N GLY A 51 18.63 -7.12 24.38
CA GLY A 51 17.76 -5.95 24.61
C GLY A 51 16.28 -6.21 24.41
N ALA A 52 15.93 -7.07 23.43
CA ALA A 52 14.55 -7.43 23.15
C ALA A 52 14.47 -8.71 22.30
N LEU A 53 13.31 -9.34 22.28
CA LEU A 53 12.96 -10.39 21.33
C LEU A 53 12.02 -9.82 20.27
N LEU A 54 12.26 -10.13 19.01
CA LEU A 54 11.45 -9.65 17.88
C LEU A 54 10.86 -10.84 17.13
N CYS A 55 9.54 -10.92 17.09
CA CYS A 55 8.81 -11.73 16.13
C CYS A 55 8.73 -10.94 14.80
N ALA A 56 9.69 -11.18 13.91
CA ALA A 56 9.85 -10.48 12.64
C ALA A 56 8.89 -11.05 11.59
N ILE A 57 7.61 -10.67 11.65
CA ILE A 57 6.55 -11.18 10.79
C ILE A 57 6.34 -10.21 9.62
N PRO A 58 6.60 -10.66 8.37
CA PRO A 58 6.38 -9.87 7.16
C PRO A 58 4.92 -9.93 6.72
N TYR A 59 4.62 -9.46 5.50
CA TYR A 59 3.35 -9.74 4.84
C TYR A 59 3.15 -11.25 4.66
N LEU A 60 2.10 -11.78 5.28
CA LEU A 60 1.72 -13.18 5.19
C LEU A 60 0.82 -13.39 3.97
N ARG A 61 1.35 -13.95 2.89
CA ARG A 61 0.54 -14.32 1.73
C ARG A 61 -0.34 -15.53 2.07
N PRO A 62 -1.58 -15.61 1.57
CA PRO A 62 -2.43 -16.78 1.81
C PRO A 62 -1.72 -18.11 1.54
N ARG A 63 -0.93 -18.21 0.45
CA ARG A 63 -0.16 -19.40 0.10
C ARG A 63 0.96 -19.76 1.06
N ASP A 64 1.43 -18.78 1.86
CA ASP A 64 2.53 -18.99 2.82
C ASP A 64 2.02 -19.59 4.14
N VAL A 65 0.72 -19.44 4.43
CA VAL A 65 0.10 -19.83 5.71
C VAL A 65 -1.07 -20.81 5.58
N LEU A 66 -1.60 -20.99 4.36
CA LEU A 66 -2.76 -21.84 4.08
C LEU A 66 -2.48 -22.88 2.99
N THR A 67 -3.01 -24.07 3.22
CA THR A 67 -3.20 -25.06 2.14
C THR A 67 -4.64 -24.95 1.62
N SER A 68 -4.80 -24.59 0.34
CA SER A 68 -6.11 -24.45 -0.29
C SER A 68 -6.88 -25.77 -0.29
N LYS A 69 -8.16 -25.71 0.10
CA LYS A 69 -9.09 -26.83 0.02
C LYS A 69 -10.15 -26.52 -1.06
N ALA A 70 -10.42 -27.49 -1.94
CA ALA A 70 -11.47 -27.35 -2.94
C ALA A 70 -12.86 -27.26 -2.28
N GLY A 71 -13.77 -26.46 -2.85
CA GLY A 71 -15.17 -26.37 -2.41
C GLY A 71 -15.46 -25.41 -1.26
N GLN A 72 -14.47 -24.67 -0.75
CA GLN A 72 -14.70 -23.66 0.29
C GLN A 72 -15.42 -22.42 -0.28
N SER A 73 -16.41 -21.93 0.47
CA SER A 73 -17.07 -20.64 0.23
C SER A 73 -16.12 -19.45 0.48
N GLY A 74 -16.52 -18.24 0.09
CA GLY A 74 -15.77 -17.00 0.38
C GLY A 74 -15.55 -16.78 1.88
N ASP A 75 -16.62 -16.93 2.66
CA ASP A 75 -16.59 -16.73 4.13
C ASP A 75 -15.71 -17.78 4.83
N GLU A 76 -15.77 -19.04 4.40
CA GLU A 76 -14.89 -20.10 4.93
C GLU A 76 -13.42 -19.83 4.62
N LYS A 77 -13.10 -19.30 3.44
CA LYS A 77 -11.72 -18.90 3.08
C LYS A 77 -11.23 -17.71 3.91
N GLN A 78 -12.11 -16.74 4.17
CA GLN A 78 -11.83 -15.58 5.00
C GLN A 78 -11.50 -16.01 6.44
N LEU A 79 -12.35 -16.84 7.04
CA LEU A 79 -12.14 -17.36 8.39
C LEU A 79 -10.85 -18.19 8.48
N ALA A 80 -10.64 -19.09 7.54
CA ALA A 80 -9.44 -19.93 7.49
C ALA A 80 -8.15 -19.10 7.38
N LEU A 81 -8.16 -18.00 6.59
CA LEU A 81 -7.01 -17.10 6.48
C LEU A 81 -6.77 -16.35 7.78
N GLN A 82 -7.83 -15.84 8.42
CA GLN A 82 -7.71 -15.15 9.70
C GLN A 82 -7.16 -16.10 10.79
N GLU A 83 -7.64 -17.32 10.85
CA GLU A 83 -7.15 -18.34 11.79
C GLU A 83 -5.68 -18.70 11.53
N ALA A 84 -5.28 -18.85 10.27
CA ALA A 84 -3.91 -19.16 9.90
C ALA A 84 -2.95 -18.01 10.25
N ILE A 85 -3.32 -16.77 9.98
CA ILE A 85 -2.53 -15.59 10.40
C ILE A 85 -2.42 -15.55 11.91
N THR A 86 -3.53 -15.75 12.64
CA THR A 86 -3.54 -15.78 14.11
C THR A 86 -2.62 -16.87 14.64
N ALA A 87 -2.70 -18.08 14.09
CA ALA A 87 -1.86 -19.21 14.48
C ALA A 87 -0.36 -18.92 14.27
N HIS A 88 -0.01 -18.31 13.15
CA HIS A 88 1.37 -17.92 12.85
C HIS A 88 1.92 -16.91 13.87
N TYR A 89 1.13 -15.88 14.20
CA TYR A 89 1.49 -14.90 15.23
C TYR A 89 1.67 -15.55 16.60
N GLN A 90 0.73 -16.41 17.00
CA GLN A 90 0.80 -17.13 18.29
C GLN A 90 2.01 -18.05 18.36
N GLN A 91 2.34 -18.75 17.28
CA GLN A 91 3.50 -19.64 17.22
C GLN A 91 4.80 -18.86 17.36
N CYS A 92 4.99 -17.76 16.61
CA CYS A 92 6.17 -16.91 16.76
C CYS A 92 6.29 -16.33 18.17
N TYR A 93 5.18 -15.90 18.77
CA TYR A 93 5.15 -15.37 20.12
C TYR A 93 5.52 -16.42 21.16
N GLN A 94 5.00 -17.65 21.06
CA GLN A 94 5.34 -18.76 21.96
C GLN A 94 6.83 -19.09 21.87
N LEU A 95 7.40 -19.14 20.67
CA LEU A 95 8.85 -19.35 20.48
C LEU A 95 9.68 -18.21 21.09
N ALA A 96 9.20 -16.95 21.01
CA ALA A 96 9.85 -15.84 21.68
C ALA A 96 9.77 -15.97 23.20
N CYS A 97 8.64 -16.39 23.76
CA CYS A 97 8.53 -16.68 25.21
C CYS A 97 9.50 -17.79 25.65
N GLN A 98 9.56 -18.90 24.92
CA GLN A 98 10.50 -19.98 25.22
C GLN A 98 11.94 -19.49 25.22
N LYS A 99 12.33 -18.72 24.20
CA LYS A 99 13.68 -18.14 24.09
C LYS A 99 13.98 -17.15 25.22
N ARG A 100 12.99 -16.37 25.65
CA ARG A 100 13.09 -15.47 26.81
C ARG A 100 13.34 -16.25 28.10
N ASP A 101 12.61 -17.35 28.29
CA ASP A 101 12.74 -18.20 29.49
C ASP A 101 14.11 -18.92 29.50
N GLU A 102 14.59 -19.40 28.34
CA GLU A 102 15.94 -19.98 28.19
C GLU A 102 17.04 -19.00 28.53
N LEU A 103 16.88 -17.72 28.17
CA LEU A 103 17.84 -16.67 28.49
C LEU A 103 17.78 -16.23 29.96
N GLY A 104 16.68 -16.48 30.64
CA GLY A 104 16.46 -16.08 32.03
C GLY A 104 16.43 -14.54 32.22
N LEU A 105 16.10 -13.79 31.17
CA LEU A 105 16.09 -12.33 31.16
C LEU A 105 14.68 -11.78 30.93
N PRO A 106 14.25 -10.72 31.61
CA PRO A 106 12.94 -10.11 31.42
C PRO A 106 12.90 -9.22 30.17
N LEU A 107 13.18 -9.83 29.00
CA LEU A 107 13.22 -9.10 27.74
C LEU A 107 11.82 -8.78 27.20
N PRO A 108 11.57 -7.57 26.69
CA PRO A 108 10.33 -7.27 25.99
C PRO A 108 10.24 -8.06 24.69
N ILE A 109 9.01 -8.44 24.33
CA ILE A 109 8.70 -9.12 23.09
C ILE A 109 7.99 -8.12 22.15
N ILE A 110 8.60 -7.89 21.01
CA ILE A 110 8.09 -7.04 19.93
C ILE A 110 7.56 -7.95 18.83
N ALA A 111 6.38 -7.66 18.30
CA ALA A 111 5.90 -8.29 17.07
C ALA A 111 5.82 -7.26 15.94
N THR A 112 5.96 -7.75 14.72
CA THR A 112 5.75 -6.92 13.52
C THR A 112 4.62 -7.49 12.68
N GLY A 113 4.15 -6.74 11.69
CA GLY A 113 3.17 -7.21 10.74
C GLY A 113 3.01 -6.26 9.57
N HIS A 114 2.45 -6.78 8.46
CA HIS A 114 2.11 -5.99 7.29
C HIS A 114 0.72 -6.39 6.80
N LEU A 115 -0.31 -5.75 7.35
CA LEU A 115 -1.72 -6.07 7.11
C LEU A 115 -2.63 -4.90 7.52
N THR A 116 -3.89 -4.95 7.08
CA THR A 116 -4.94 -4.01 7.53
C THR A 116 -5.60 -4.53 8.81
N THR A 117 -5.75 -3.68 9.83
CA THR A 117 -6.50 -4.02 11.06
C THR A 117 -7.87 -3.33 11.09
N ILE A 118 -8.83 -3.90 11.84
CA ILE A 118 -10.16 -3.30 12.01
C ILE A 118 -10.05 -1.95 12.71
N GLY A 119 -10.77 -0.96 12.19
CA GLY A 119 -10.89 0.38 12.81
C GLY A 119 -9.75 1.35 12.48
N VAL A 120 -8.94 1.05 11.47
CA VAL A 120 -7.93 1.98 10.94
C VAL A 120 -8.45 2.73 9.71
N THR A 121 -7.85 3.89 9.43
CA THR A 121 -8.13 4.69 8.24
C THR A 121 -7.00 4.47 7.23
N ALA A 122 -7.35 3.97 6.06
CA ALA A 122 -6.44 3.83 4.93
C ALA A 122 -6.51 5.08 4.02
N SER A 123 -5.42 5.39 3.30
CA SER A 123 -5.39 6.33 2.18
C SER A 123 -5.80 5.63 0.89
N GLU A 124 -6.16 6.38 -0.16
CA GLU A 124 -6.52 5.79 -1.47
C GLU A 124 -5.36 5.04 -2.13
N SER A 125 -4.13 5.34 -1.74
CA SER A 125 -2.91 4.66 -2.19
C SER A 125 -2.67 3.29 -1.55
N VAL A 126 -3.37 2.97 -0.45
CA VAL A 126 -3.29 1.65 0.19
C VAL A 126 -4.17 0.67 -0.58
N ARG A 127 -3.56 -0.39 -1.12
CA ARG A 127 -4.29 -1.43 -1.84
C ARG A 127 -4.84 -2.49 -0.90
N ASP A 128 -6.03 -2.99 -1.21
CA ASP A 128 -6.55 -4.18 -0.54
C ASP A 128 -5.61 -5.38 -0.77
N ILE A 129 -5.17 -6.01 0.31
CA ILE A 129 -4.15 -7.07 0.24
C ILE A 129 -4.74 -8.48 0.24
N TYR A 130 -5.94 -8.65 0.77
CA TYR A 130 -6.62 -9.94 0.83
C TYR A 130 -7.95 -9.90 0.07
N ILE A 131 -7.89 -9.46 -1.20
CA ILE A 131 -9.07 -9.24 -2.04
C ILE A 131 -10.02 -10.45 -1.99
N GLY A 132 -11.25 -10.21 -1.54
CA GLY A 132 -12.30 -11.22 -1.46
C GLY A 132 -12.12 -12.29 -0.37
N THR A 133 -11.13 -12.14 0.54
CA THR A 133 -10.88 -13.14 1.59
C THR A 133 -10.79 -12.56 3.00
N LEU A 134 -10.13 -11.42 3.21
CA LEU A 134 -10.01 -10.79 4.54
C LEU A 134 -9.87 -9.28 4.37
N ASP A 135 -10.91 -8.54 4.76
CA ASP A 135 -10.89 -7.07 4.66
C ASP A 135 -9.99 -6.44 5.73
N ALA A 136 -10.06 -6.93 6.97
CA ALA A 136 -9.24 -6.45 8.06
C ALA A 136 -9.05 -7.50 9.17
N PHE A 137 -7.87 -7.50 9.78
CA PHE A 137 -7.51 -8.40 10.87
C PHE A 137 -7.95 -7.83 12.22
N PRO A 138 -8.59 -8.62 13.11
CA PRO A 138 -9.03 -8.13 14.41
C PRO A 138 -7.83 -7.92 15.36
N ALA A 139 -7.74 -6.74 15.97
CA ALA A 139 -6.65 -6.42 16.89
C ALA A 139 -6.51 -7.37 18.08
N GLN A 140 -7.63 -7.96 18.52
CA GLN A 140 -7.68 -8.92 19.62
C GLN A 140 -7.05 -10.28 19.28
N ALA A 141 -6.85 -10.58 18.00
CA ALA A 141 -6.21 -11.82 17.55
C ALA A 141 -4.68 -11.76 17.60
N PHE A 142 -4.08 -10.58 17.83
CA PHE A 142 -2.66 -10.49 18.10
C PHE A 142 -2.28 -11.10 19.46
N PRO A 143 -1.07 -11.66 19.58
CA PRO A 143 -0.54 -12.11 20.86
C PRO A 143 -0.28 -10.90 21.80
N PRO A 144 -0.18 -11.14 23.13
CA PRO A 144 0.08 -10.07 24.11
C PRO A 144 1.57 -9.65 24.10
N ALA A 145 2.07 -9.22 22.94
CA ALA A 145 3.41 -8.65 22.81
C ALA A 145 3.46 -7.25 23.45
N ASP A 146 4.63 -6.85 23.96
CA ASP A 146 4.82 -5.55 24.58
C ASP A 146 4.67 -4.37 23.60
N TYR A 147 5.00 -4.61 22.31
CA TYR A 147 4.78 -3.67 21.23
C TYR A 147 4.52 -4.40 19.91
N ILE A 148 3.59 -3.89 19.10
CA ILE A 148 3.28 -4.43 17.77
C ILE A 148 3.44 -3.33 16.73
N ALA A 149 4.50 -3.45 15.91
CA ALA A 149 4.85 -2.53 14.84
C ALA A 149 4.24 -2.99 13.52
N LEU A 150 3.26 -2.25 13.00
CA LEU A 150 2.53 -2.60 11.79
C LEU A 150 2.96 -1.72 10.61
N GLY A 151 3.07 -2.35 9.44
CA GLY A 151 3.21 -1.73 8.13
C GLY A 151 1.93 -1.85 7.29
N HIS A 152 1.97 -1.43 6.04
CA HIS A 152 0.90 -1.40 5.05
C HIS A 152 0.10 -0.08 5.05
N ILE A 153 -0.38 0.39 6.19
CA ILE A 153 -1.13 1.65 6.26
C ILE A 153 -0.16 2.83 6.28
N HIS A 154 -0.27 3.73 5.32
CA HIS A 154 0.67 4.84 5.13
C HIS A 154 0.45 6.00 6.09
N ARG A 155 -0.72 6.08 6.73
CA ARG A 155 -1.04 7.10 7.72
C ARG A 155 -0.60 6.66 9.11
N PRO A 156 0.23 7.43 9.84
CA PRO A 156 0.58 7.14 11.23
C PRO A 156 -0.67 7.09 12.10
N GLN A 157 -0.89 5.98 12.78
CA GLN A 157 -2.06 5.82 13.64
C GLN A 157 -1.94 4.66 14.64
N ARG A 158 -2.72 4.75 15.69
CA ARG A 158 -2.93 3.67 16.66
C ARG A 158 -4.03 2.73 16.17
N VAL A 159 -3.91 1.47 16.52
CA VAL A 159 -4.99 0.49 16.29
C VAL A 159 -5.93 0.52 17.48
N THR A 160 -7.20 0.83 17.25
CA THR A 160 -8.21 0.99 18.30
C THR A 160 -7.77 2.00 19.38
N LYS A 161 -7.89 1.66 20.67
CA LYS A 161 -7.44 2.48 21.80
C LYS A 161 -6.09 2.00 22.36
N SER A 162 -5.44 1.03 21.71
CA SER A 162 -4.17 0.47 22.20
C SER A 162 -2.99 1.36 21.80
N ASP A 163 -2.19 1.77 22.77
CA ASP A 163 -1.00 2.56 22.48
C ASP A 163 0.15 1.71 21.91
N HIS A 164 0.20 0.43 22.25
CA HIS A 164 1.28 -0.48 21.86
C HIS A 164 1.07 -1.19 20.51
N ILE A 165 -0.06 -1.00 19.82
CA ILE A 165 -0.30 -1.52 18.46
C ILE A 165 -0.41 -0.32 17.52
N ARG A 166 0.59 -0.15 16.64
CA ARG A 166 0.71 1.07 15.84
C ARG A 166 1.16 0.82 14.41
N TYR A 167 0.65 1.65 13.52
CA TYR A 167 1.25 1.95 12.24
C TYR A 167 2.13 3.19 12.37
N SER A 168 3.42 3.06 12.08
CA SER A 168 4.33 4.20 11.97
C SER A 168 3.98 5.08 10.75
N GLY A 169 3.36 4.48 9.75
CA GLY A 169 3.06 5.09 8.47
C GLY A 169 4.26 5.06 7.51
N SER A 170 4.07 5.60 6.31
CA SER A 170 5.17 5.80 5.37
C SER A 170 6.00 7.02 5.78
N PRO A 171 7.34 6.99 5.66
CA PRO A 171 8.20 8.11 6.04
C PRO A 171 8.09 9.31 5.10
N ILE A 172 7.57 9.11 3.91
CA ILE A 172 7.31 10.15 2.90
C ILE A 172 5.90 9.96 2.33
N PRO A 173 5.25 10.99 1.78
CA PRO A 173 4.04 10.81 1.01
C PRO A 173 4.32 9.94 -0.22
N LEU A 174 3.54 8.88 -0.41
CA LEU A 174 3.63 8.00 -1.58
C LEU A 174 2.62 8.38 -2.67
N SER A 175 1.67 9.25 -2.32
CA SER A 175 0.67 9.79 -3.23
C SER A 175 0.13 11.13 -2.73
N PHE A 176 -0.60 11.84 -3.60
CA PHE A 176 -1.17 13.16 -3.29
C PHE A 176 -2.34 13.11 -2.29
N ASP A 177 -2.99 11.97 -2.11
CA ASP A 177 -4.04 11.79 -1.10
C ASP A 177 -3.50 11.73 0.34
N GLU A 178 -2.19 11.59 0.50
CA GLU A 178 -1.50 11.62 1.78
C GLU A 178 -1.04 13.03 2.21
N LEU A 179 -1.27 14.04 1.36
CA LEU A 179 -0.99 15.43 1.68
C LEU A 179 -1.83 15.90 2.89
N GLY A 180 -1.19 16.65 3.80
CA GLY A 180 -1.82 17.09 5.04
C GLY A 180 -1.72 16.07 6.19
N SER A 181 -1.15 14.88 5.94
CA SER A 181 -0.77 13.93 7.00
C SER A 181 0.69 14.16 7.37
N GLU A 182 0.95 14.53 8.62
CA GLU A 182 2.32 14.63 9.12
C GLU A 182 2.97 13.24 9.12
N LYS A 183 4.15 13.14 8.49
CA LYS A 183 4.92 11.91 8.45
C LYS A 183 5.83 11.81 9.66
N SER A 184 5.91 10.60 10.23
CA SER A 184 6.67 10.38 11.45
C SER A 184 7.21 8.96 11.52
N VAL A 185 8.18 8.75 12.42
CA VAL A 185 8.61 7.43 12.88
C VAL A 185 8.34 7.28 14.37
N CYS A 186 8.15 6.05 14.83
CA CYS A 186 7.96 5.75 16.25
C CYS A 186 9.30 5.40 16.90
N LEU A 187 9.63 6.09 17.99
CA LEU A 187 10.69 5.72 18.93
C LEU A 187 10.04 5.03 20.12
N VAL A 188 10.34 3.75 20.31
CA VAL A 188 9.76 2.92 21.36
C VAL A 188 10.83 2.62 22.40
N SER A 189 10.59 3.05 23.64
CA SER A 189 11.51 2.82 24.76
C SER A 189 10.87 1.87 25.76
N PHE A 190 11.53 0.75 26.02
CA PHE A 190 11.11 -0.23 27.00
C PHE A 190 11.74 0.08 28.34
N ILE A 191 10.94 0.15 29.37
CA ILE A 191 11.36 0.41 30.75
C ILE A 191 10.93 -0.82 31.57
N PRO A 192 11.80 -1.42 32.40
CA PRO A 192 11.42 -2.54 33.25
C PRO A 192 10.15 -2.24 34.05
N ASP A 193 9.25 -3.20 34.10
CA ASP A 193 7.99 -3.17 34.87
C ASP A 193 7.04 -2.01 34.53
N ALA A 194 7.17 -1.40 33.33
CA ALA A 194 6.31 -0.33 32.85
C ALA A 194 5.89 -0.57 31.38
N PRO A 195 4.73 -0.02 30.98
CA PRO A 195 4.36 -0.02 29.56
C PRO A 195 5.42 0.70 28.71
N PRO A 196 5.59 0.33 27.43
CA PRO A 196 6.54 0.98 26.55
C PRO A 196 6.18 2.47 26.36
N LYS A 197 7.17 3.35 26.47
CA LYS A 197 7.03 4.75 26.10
C LYS A 197 7.19 4.89 24.59
N ILE A 198 6.24 5.54 23.93
CA ILE A 198 6.21 5.68 22.49
C ILE A 198 6.20 7.17 22.13
N ASP A 199 7.31 7.65 21.60
CA ASP A 199 7.47 9.00 21.10
C ASP A 199 7.38 8.98 19.56
N THR A 200 6.65 9.93 18.99
CA THR A 200 6.61 10.12 17.52
C THR A 200 7.56 11.23 17.13
N LEU A 201 8.48 10.92 16.22
CA LEU A 201 9.45 11.87 15.69
C LEU A 201 8.99 12.31 14.29
N PRO A 202 8.68 13.61 14.08
CA PRO A 202 8.25 14.10 12.78
C PRO A 202 9.39 14.00 11.76
N ILE A 203 9.03 13.66 10.52
CA ILE A 203 9.96 13.62 9.40
C ILE A 203 9.81 14.92 8.61
N PRO A 204 10.91 15.66 8.38
CA PRO A 204 10.86 16.88 7.57
C PRO A 204 10.37 16.60 6.15
N VAL A 205 9.55 17.50 5.61
CA VAL A 205 9.12 17.45 4.21
C VAL A 205 10.32 17.74 3.31
N THR A 206 10.81 16.73 2.60
CA THR A 206 11.98 16.85 1.70
C THR A 206 11.61 17.11 0.25
N GLN A 207 10.37 16.86 -0.14
CA GLN A 207 9.81 17.10 -1.47
C GLN A 207 8.47 17.83 -1.31
N PRO A 208 8.37 19.10 -1.70
CA PRO A 208 7.10 19.82 -1.66
C PRO A 208 6.14 19.25 -2.71
N MET A 209 4.91 19.02 -2.29
CA MET A 209 3.85 18.49 -3.15
C MET A 209 2.57 19.28 -2.89
N GLN A 210 1.79 19.51 -3.92
CA GLN A 210 0.50 20.20 -3.81
C GLN A 210 -0.54 19.65 -4.77
N LEU A 211 -1.77 19.57 -4.29
CA LEU A 211 -2.95 19.27 -5.09
C LEU A 211 -3.67 20.58 -5.38
N ILE A 212 -3.89 20.90 -6.65
CA ILE A 212 -4.66 22.06 -7.10
C ILE A 212 -5.89 21.59 -7.88
N LYS A 213 -7.02 22.25 -7.64
CA LYS A 213 -8.32 21.82 -8.18
C LYS A 213 -9.13 23.01 -8.66
N GLY A 214 -9.93 22.79 -9.71
CA GLY A 214 -10.90 23.75 -10.16
C GLY A 214 -11.06 23.85 -11.68
N SER A 215 -11.67 24.94 -12.12
CA SER A 215 -11.67 25.34 -13.52
C SER A 215 -10.27 25.74 -13.98
N LEU A 216 -10.08 25.93 -15.28
CA LEU A 216 -8.80 26.39 -15.81
C LEU A 216 -8.36 27.73 -15.20
N SER A 217 -9.31 28.66 -14.99
CA SER A 217 -9.05 29.96 -14.35
C SER A 217 -8.63 29.80 -12.87
N ASP A 218 -9.26 28.87 -12.15
CA ASP A 218 -8.90 28.60 -10.75
C ASP A 218 -7.49 28.00 -10.67
N ILE A 219 -7.13 27.11 -11.61
CA ILE A 219 -5.79 26.54 -11.70
C ILE A 219 -4.74 27.62 -12.00
N GLU A 220 -5.02 28.53 -12.94
CA GLU A 220 -4.14 29.66 -13.26
C GLU A 220 -3.86 30.54 -12.04
N GLN A 221 -4.91 30.87 -11.27
CA GLN A 221 -4.76 31.63 -10.04
C GLN A 221 -3.94 30.90 -8.96
N GLN A 222 -4.14 29.59 -8.82
CA GLN A 222 -3.35 28.78 -7.88
C GLN A 222 -1.90 28.67 -8.35
N LEU A 223 -1.64 28.49 -9.64
CA LEU A 223 -0.28 28.46 -10.20
C LEU A 223 0.46 29.78 -10.01
N ALA A 224 -0.22 30.92 -10.03
CA ALA A 224 0.39 32.23 -9.79
C ALA A 224 1.07 32.32 -8.41
N THR A 225 0.64 31.56 -7.43
CA THR A 225 1.26 31.52 -6.09
C THR A 225 2.70 30.98 -6.13
N PHE A 226 3.06 30.22 -7.16
CA PHE A 226 4.42 29.65 -7.33
C PHE A 226 5.39 30.58 -8.08
N GLN A 227 4.96 31.74 -8.59
CA GLN A 227 5.82 32.68 -9.33
C GLN A 227 7.04 33.11 -8.51
N ASN A 228 6.91 33.24 -7.20
CA ASN A 228 7.98 33.65 -6.29
C ASN A 228 8.52 32.51 -5.43
N TYR A 229 8.21 31.26 -5.79
CA TYR A 229 8.72 30.11 -5.06
C TYR A 229 10.24 29.96 -5.26
N GLN A 230 11.00 29.92 -4.16
CA GLN A 230 12.47 29.87 -4.13
C GLN A 230 13.01 28.60 -3.44
N GLY A 231 12.22 27.55 -3.36
CA GLY A 231 12.70 26.28 -2.79
C GLY A 231 13.75 25.60 -3.66
N ASP A 232 14.57 24.75 -3.05
CA ASP A 232 15.65 24.03 -3.76
C ASP A 232 15.12 23.00 -4.78
N LYS A 233 13.90 22.49 -4.57
CA LYS A 233 13.25 21.49 -5.43
C LYS A 233 11.98 22.03 -6.05
N PRO A 234 11.61 21.60 -7.26
CA PRO A 234 10.33 21.94 -7.84
C PRO A 234 9.18 21.37 -6.98
N VAL A 235 8.06 22.11 -6.91
CA VAL A 235 6.86 21.61 -6.27
C VAL A 235 6.19 20.59 -7.20
N TRP A 236 5.98 19.38 -6.74
CA TRP A 236 5.21 18.37 -7.49
C TRP A 236 3.72 18.67 -7.40
N LEU A 237 3.06 18.68 -8.55
CA LEU A 237 1.65 19.04 -8.67
C LEU A 237 0.81 17.86 -9.14
N ASP A 238 -0.34 17.69 -8.48
CA ASP A 238 -1.49 16.96 -9.00
C ASP A 238 -2.56 17.99 -9.34
N ILE A 239 -2.99 18.04 -10.61
CA ILE A 239 -3.97 18.99 -11.11
C ILE A 239 -5.28 18.28 -11.41
N GLU A 240 -6.33 18.60 -10.65
CA GLU A 240 -7.68 18.10 -10.88
C GLU A 240 -8.53 19.18 -11.57
N LEU A 241 -8.77 18.98 -12.86
CA LEU A 241 -9.57 19.90 -13.67
C LEU A 241 -11.06 19.59 -13.61
N ASN A 242 -11.84 20.64 -13.37
CA ASN A 242 -13.29 20.63 -13.49
C ASN A 242 -13.71 21.07 -14.92
N THR A 243 -13.47 20.21 -15.93
CA THR A 243 -13.80 20.51 -17.32
C THR A 243 -14.25 19.27 -18.07
N GLN A 244 -15.06 19.48 -19.12
CA GLN A 244 -15.45 18.44 -20.09
C GLN A 244 -14.55 18.42 -21.34
N ASP A 245 -13.61 19.38 -21.46
CA ASP A 245 -12.70 19.48 -22.61
C ASP A 245 -11.74 18.29 -22.71
N TYR A 246 -11.15 18.09 -23.88
CA TYR A 246 -10.19 17.01 -24.08
C TYR A 246 -8.92 17.21 -23.24
N LEU A 247 -8.47 16.15 -22.57
CA LEU A 247 -7.27 16.20 -21.72
C LEU A 247 -6.00 16.60 -22.49
N SER A 248 -5.89 16.23 -23.76
CA SER A 248 -4.74 16.59 -24.61
C SER A 248 -4.60 18.11 -24.79
N ASP A 249 -5.69 18.85 -24.94
CA ASP A 249 -5.68 20.30 -25.06
C ASP A 249 -5.41 20.95 -23.71
N MET A 250 -5.94 20.38 -22.64
CA MET A 250 -5.64 20.83 -21.28
C MET A 250 -4.19 20.62 -20.92
N GLN A 251 -3.59 19.51 -21.33
CA GLN A 251 -2.17 19.25 -21.09
C GLN A 251 -1.27 20.33 -21.70
N LYS A 252 -1.54 20.73 -22.95
CA LYS A 252 -0.78 21.81 -23.61
C LYS A 252 -0.93 23.15 -22.90
N ARG A 253 -2.16 23.49 -22.45
CA ARG A 253 -2.42 24.72 -21.72
C ARG A 253 -1.74 24.73 -20.35
N ILE A 254 -1.84 23.65 -19.60
CA ILE A 254 -1.15 23.53 -18.30
C ILE A 254 0.35 23.60 -18.48
N GLN A 255 0.90 22.92 -19.48
CA GLN A 255 2.33 22.99 -19.79
C GLN A 255 2.80 24.43 -20.06
N ALA A 256 2.06 25.19 -20.88
CA ALA A 256 2.37 26.61 -21.15
C ALA A 256 2.30 27.48 -19.88
N MET A 257 1.35 27.19 -18.96
CA MET A 257 1.22 27.92 -17.69
C MET A 257 2.35 27.58 -16.70
N THR A 258 2.95 26.41 -16.78
CA THR A 258 3.93 25.91 -15.81
C THR A 258 5.37 26.02 -16.28
N GLU A 259 5.61 26.24 -17.57
CA GLU A 259 6.96 26.24 -18.19
C GLU A 259 7.95 27.19 -17.51
N HIS A 260 7.46 28.31 -16.99
CA HIS A 260 8.28 29.35 -16.34
C HIS A 260 8.27 29.28 -14.81
N LEU A 261 7.58 28.28 -14.23
CA LEU A 261 7.44 28.10 -12.80
C LEU A 261 8.37 26.97 -12.30
N HIS A 262 8.82 27.08 -11.05
CA HIS A 262 9.60 26.01 -10.42
C HIS A 262 8.68 24.92 -9.85
N VAL A 263 7.93 24.29 -10.76
CA VAL A 263 6.96 23.22 -10.46
C VAL A 263 7.11 22.08 -11.46
N GLU A 264 6.62 20.91 -11.11
CA GLU A 264 6.58 19.72 -11.97
C GLU A 264 5.19 19.08 -11.88
N VAL A 265 4.46 19.01 -12.97
CA VAL A 265 3.12 18.43 -13.04
C VAL A 265 3.25 16.91 -13.22
N LEU A 266 3.01 16.16 -12.15
CA LEU A 266 3.09 14.70 -12.17
C LEU A 266 1.76 14.07 -12.60
N LEU A 267 0.63 14.65 -12.18
CA LEU A 267 -0.70 14.16 -12.51
C LEU A 267 -1.56 15.29 -13.05
N LEU A 268 -2.28 14.98 -14.12
CA LEU A 268 -3.34 15.83 -14.69
C LEU A 268 -4.58 14.97 -14.91
N ARG A 269 -5.64 15.25 -14.18
CA ARG A 269 -6.85 14.43 -14.18
C ARG A 269 -8.13 15.27 -14.10
N ARG A 270 -9.24 14.68 -14.49
CA ARG A 270 -10.56 15.25 -14.23
C ARG A 270 -10.98 14.95 -12.80
N THR A 271 -11.81 15.83 -12.22
CA THR A 271 -12.41 15.59 -10.91
C THR A 271 -13.17 14.26 -10.87
N ARG A 272 -13.22 13.64 -9.67
CA ARG A 272 -13.89 12.34 -9.46
C ARG A 272 -15.35 12.39 -9.87
N GLU A 273 -16.05 13.50 -9.57
CA GLU A 273 -17.46 13.70 -9.93
C GLU A 273 -17.68 13.63 -11.44
N GLN A 274 -16.80 14.23 -12.23
CA GLN A 274 -16.91 14.20 -13.68
C GLN A 274 -16.55 12.83 -14.26
N ARG A 275 -15.60 12.11 -13.65
CA ARG A 275 -15.31 10.73 -14.03
C ARG A 275 -16.51 9.82 -13.76
N LEU A 276 -17.16 9.95 -12.60
CA LEU A 276 -18.38 9.21 -12.27
C LEU A 276 -19.55 9.59 -13.18
N GLN A 277 -19.75 10.88 -13.47
CA GLN A 277 -20.81 11.33 -14.41
C GLN A 277 -20.56 10.84 -15.84
N ALA A 278 -19.33 10.74 -16.28
CA ALA A 278 -18.99 10.16 -17.58
C ALA A 278 -19.31 8.66 -17.65
N ILE A 279 -19.18 7.94 -16.54
CA ILE A 279 -19.54 6.51 -16.40
C ILE A 279 -21.07 6.36 -16.27
N THR A 280 -21.74 7.25 -15.50
CA THR A 280 -23.19 7.15 -15.20
C THR A 280 -24.08 7.67 -16.34
N ARG A 281 -23.54 8.41 -17.32
CA ARG A 281 -24.30 8.91 -18.49
C ARG A 281 -24.67 7.83 -19.49
N GLN A 282 -24.17 6.63 -19.35
CA GLN A 282 -24.56 5.47 -20.13
C GLN A 282 -25.33 4.49 -19.25
N ASP A 283 -26.65 4.63 -19.29
CA ASP A 283 -27.67 3.66 -18.91
C ASP A 283 -27.44 2.67 -17.74
N LYS A 284 -28.51 2.48 -16.99
CA LYS A 284 -28.91 1.55 -15.93
C LYS A 284 -28.44 0.07 -16.03
N GLU A 285 -27.45 -0.26 -16.85
CA GLU A 285 -26.89 -1.60 -17.00
C GLU A 285 -25.62 -1.75 -16.14
N THR A 286 -25.55 -2.81 -15.37
CA THR A 286 -24.35 -3.16 -14.59
C THR A 286 -23.29 -3.75 -15.52
N LEU A 287 -21.98 -3.53 -15.20
CA LEU A 287 -20.84 -4.11 -15.94
C LEU A 287 -20.92 -5.65 -16.09
N ASN A 288 -21.67 -6.33 -15.21
CA ASN A 288 -21.90 -7.78 -15.28
C ASN A 288 -22.86 -8.20 -16.39
N GLU A 289 -23.59 -7.27 -17.01
CA GLU A 289 -24.54 -7.53 -18.10
C GLU A 289 -23.95 -7.21 -19.47
N LEU A 290 -22.74 -6.63 -19.53
CA LEU A 290 -22.07 -6.27 -20.76
C LEU A 290 -21.04 -7.32 -21.14
N SER A 291 -21.07 -7.77 -22.40
CA SER A 291 -19.99 -8.57 -22.95
C SER A 291 -18.71 -7.73 -23.15
N VAL A 292 -17.57 -8.38 -23.23
CA VAL A 292 -16.29 -7.71 -23.54
C VAL A 292 -16.37 -6.94 -24.87
N HIS A 293 -17.12 -7.44 -25.82
CA HIS A 293 -17.39 -6.79 -27.12
C HIS A 293 -18.23 -5.53 -26.96
N ASP A 294 -19.28 -5.54 -26.10
CA ASP A 294 -20.13 -4.37 -25.85
C ASP A 294 -19.32 -3.24 -25.22
N VAL A 295 -18.47 -3.56 -24.27
CA VAL A 295 -17.58 -2.57 -23.62
C VAL A 295 -16.60 -1.98 -24.64
N PHE A 296 -16.00 -2.81 -25.48
CA PHE A 296 -15.10 -2.38 -26.53
C PHE A 296 -15.78 -1.46 -27.58
N GLU A 297 -16.92 -1.86 -28.13
CA GLU A 297 -17.65 -1.05 -29.12
C GLU A 297 -18.12 0.28 -28.55
N ARG A 298 -18.61 0.30 -27.30
CA ARG A 298 -18.97 1.54 -26.59
C ARG A 298 -17.76 2.45 -26.40
N ARG A 299 -16.60 1.90 -26.04
CA ARG A 299 -15.37 2.65 -25.92
C ARG A 299 -14.91 3.22 -27.26
N LEU A 300 -14.97 2.41 -28.32
CA LEU A 300 -14.61 2.83 -29.67
C LEU A 300 -15.54 3.95 -30.19
N ALA A 301 -16.84 3.88 -29.90
CA ALA A 301 -17.81 4.89 -30.28
C ALA A 301 -17.58 6.26 -29.59
N THR A 302 -16.84 6.32 -28.49
CA THR A 302 -16.46 7.60 -27.83
C THR A 302 -15.33 8.31 -28.54
N GLU A 303 -14.57 7.64 -29.42
CA GLU A 303 -13.45 8.22 -30.17
C GLU A 303 -13.97 8.84 -31.50
N LYS A 304 -14.60 10.01 -31.38
CA LYS A 304 -15.31 10.68 -32.50
C LYS A 304 -14.38 11.15 -33.65
N ASP A 305 -13.10 11.31 -33.38
CA ASP A 305 -12.11 11.85 -34.35
C ASP A 305 -11.27 10.76 -35.00
N MET A 306 -11.65 9.48 -34.83
CA MET A 306 -10.93 8.35 -35.42
C MET A 306 -11.45 8.09 -36.83
N GLU A 307 -10.58 8.16 -37.85
CA GLU A 307 -10.93 7.80 -39.23
C GLU A 307 -11.50 6.36 -39.34
N ASP A 308 -12.49 6.16 -40.20
CA ASP A 308 -13.19 4.88 -40.35
C ASP A 308 -12.24 3.71 -40.61
N GLY A 309 -11.19 3.92 -41.42
CA GLY A 309 -10.17 2.91 -41.70
C GLY A 309 -9.37 2.51 -40.43
N ARG A 310 -9.13 3.43 -39.55
CA ARG A 310 -8.43 3.17 -38.27
C ARG A 310 -9.36 2.46 -37.27
N GLN A 311 -10.63 2.83 -37.22
CA GLN A 311 -11.62 2.14 -36.41
C GLN A 311 -11.76 0.67 -36.81
N GLN A 312 -11.84 0.39 -38.12
CA GLN A 312 -11.94 -0.98 -38.62
C GLN A 312 -10.71 -1.80 -38.26
N ARG A 313 -9.52 -1.23 -38.35
CA ARG A 313 -8.26 -1.89 -37.96
C ARG A 313 -8.20 -2.22 -36.47
N VAL A 314 -8.67 -1.31 -35.60
CA VAL A 314 -8.75 -1.52 -34.16
C VAL A 314 -9.73 -2.64 -33.82
N ARG A 315 -10.91 -2.71 -34.49
CA ARG A 315 -11.84 -3.83 -34.34
C ARG A 315 -11.24 -5.17 -34.74
N THR A 316 -10.52 -5.20 -35.85
CA THR A 316 -9.86 -6.42 -36.32
C THR A 316 -8.83 -6.93 -35.32
N LEU A 317 -7.99 -6.04 -34.78
CA LEU A 317 -6.99 -6.37 -33.77
C LEU A 317 -7.64 -6.85 -32.45
N PHE A 318 -8.70 -6.19 -32.02
CA PHE A 318 -9.43 -6.58 -30.82
C PHE A 318 -9.99 -8.00 -30.95
N ASN A 319 -10.65 -8.30 -32.07
CA ASN A 319 -11.20 -9.63 -32.32
C ASN A 319 -10.11 -10.71 -32.41
N GLN A 320 -8.94 -10.40 -32.96
CA GLN A 320 -7.79 -11.30 -32.94
C GLN A 320 -7.35 -11.64 -31.51
N VAL A 321 -7.18 -10.63 -30.66
CA VAL A 321 -6.79 -10.83 -29.26
C VAL A 321 -7.81 -11.66 -28.49
N ILE A 322 -9.11 -11.38 -28.66
CA ILE A 322 -10.17 -12.17 -27.99
C ILE A 322 -10.13 -13.62 -28.44
N ASN A 323 -10.02 -13.88 -29.76
CA ASN A 323 -9.92 -15.22 -30.27
C ASN A 323 -8.67 -15.98 -29.79
N GLU A 324 -7.54 -15.31 -29.65
CA GLU A 324 -6.32 -15.88 -29.06
C GLU A 324 -6.48 -16.24 -27.58
N LEU A 325 -7.15 -15.37 -26.80
CA LEU A 325 -7.44 -15.63 -25.39
C LEU A 325 -8.41 -16.81 -25.22
N GLU A 326 -9.49 -16.85 -25.99
CA GLU A 326 -10.47 -17.96 -25.95
C GLU A 326 -9.86 -19.30 -26.36
N ASN A 327 -8.91 -19.29 -27.30
CA ASN A 327 -8.19 -20.49 -27.73
C ASN A 327 -7.03 -20.90 -26.83
N SER A 328 -6.58 -19.99 -25.92
CA SER A 328 -5.48 -20.26 -24.98
C SER A 328 -5.96 -20.73 -23.60
N GLU A 329 -7.26 -20.67 -23.28
CA GLU A 329 -7.78 -21.32 -22.08
C GLU A 329 -7.80 -22.85 -22.25
N PRO A 330 -7.10 -23.61 -21.39
CA PRO A 330 -7.18 -25.06 -21.43
C PRO A 330 -8.60 -25.48 -21.09
N ALA A 331 -9.19 -26.31 -21.95
CA ALA A 331 -10.49 -26.94 -21.74
C ALA A 331 -10.56 -27.51 -20.31
N LYS A 332 -11.55 -27.04 -19.54
CA LYS A 332 -11.87 -27.57 -18.20
C LYS A 332 -12.46 -28.98 -18.32
#